data_277a9cbc11e72e5d627aea88c1d35ab1
#
_entry.id   277a9cbc11e72e5d627aea88c1d35ab1
#
_cell.length_a   1.000
_cell.length_b   1.000
_cell.length_c   1.000
_cell.angle_alpha   90.00
_cell.angle_beta   90.00
_cell.angle_gamma   90.00
#
_symmetry.space_group_name_H-M   'P 1'
#
loop_
_entity.id
_entity.type
_entity.pdbx_description
1 polymer ?
#
loop_
_entity_poly.entity_id
_entity_poly.type
_entity_poly.pdbx_seq_one_letter_code
_entity_poly.pdbx_strand_id
1 'polypeptide(L)'
;MLKIINNEPDEGMRETSFTFGTNRFEYVWEKMIDAAFGISDKQRYFPKTKWKLARSGKECDNSKLEPDTIMLYNNNIYVLDAKYYKYGATKNPFDLPESASINKQITYGEYIDAQADIKNPDSVIYNAFLMPFDKNRWAEENAGTLHYAGEAVALWKDAGEGRGKEYEHIQGVLLDVKHLMQIAEKRSETDIRQLAEIIEEHCSNHGQADQGTTP
;
A
#
# COMPACT_ATOMS: atom_id res chain seq x y z
N MET A 1 12.22 36.86 9.22
CA MET A 1 12.20 35.39 9.24
C MET A 1 11.65 34.79 10.54
N LEU A 2 12.18 35.15 11.72
CA LEU A 2 11.67 34.70 13.04
C LEU A 2 10.19 35.05 13.27
N LYS A 3 9.73 36.25 12.87
CA LYS A 3 8.31 36.66 13.00
C LYS A 3 7.34 35.78 12.23
N ILE A 4 7.77 35.23 11.07
CA ILE A 4 6.96 34.31 10.26
C ILE A 4 6.86 32.94 10.98
N ILE A 5 7.95 32.48 11.59
CA ILE A 5 8.02 31.23 12.31
C ILE A 5 7.17 31.25 13.60
N ASN A 6 7.18 32.42 14.29
CA ASN A 6 6.44 32.56 15.54
C ASN A 6 4.99 33.03 15.36
N ASN A 7 4.56 33.23 14.11
CA ASN A 7 3.21 33.75 13.76
C ASN A 7 2.84 35.04 14.48
N GLU A 8 3.85 35.91 14.72
CA GLU A 8 3.67 37.23 15.35
C GLU A 8 3.12 38.22 14.30
N PRO A 9 1.98 38.88 14.51
CA PRO A 9 1.46 39.87 13.59
C PRO A 9 2.35 41.10 13.61
N ASP A 10 2.71 41.59 12.42
CA ASP A 10 3.35 42.91 12.31
C ASP A 10 2.27 44.00 12.45
N GLU A 11 2.40 44.90 13.42
CA GLU A 11 1.47 46.01 13.65
C GLU A 11 1.37 46.86 12.38
N GLY A 12 0.28 46.69 11.62
CA GLY A 12 -0.01 47.47 10.43
C GLY A 12 -0.16 46.70 9.11
N MET A 13 0.06 45.38 9.06
CA MET A 13 -0.23 44.56 7.88
C MET A 13 -1.57 43.83 8.00
N ARG A 14 -2.36 43.91 6.89
CA ARG A 14 -3.52 42.99 6.71
C ARG A 14 -3.08 41.56 6.97
N GLU A 15 -3.93 40.77 7.66
CA GLU A 15 -3.73 39.34 7.86
C GLU A 15 -3.37 38.66 6.53
N THR A 16 -2.11 38.38 6.34
CA THR A 16 -1.66 37.50 5.24
C THR A 16 -1.69 36.10 5.72
N SER A 17 -2.70 35.32 5.28
CA SER A 17 -2.72 33.91 5.54
C SER A 17 -1.61 33.26 4.71
N PHE A 18 -0.65 32.63 5.37
CA PHE A 18 0.38 31.82 4.72
C PHE A 18 -0.09 30.36 4.65
N THR A 19 -0.15 29.83 3.43
CA THR A 19 -0.40 28.41 3.23
C THR A 19 0.92 27.73 2.89
N PHE A 20 1.34 26.81 3.73
CA PHE A 20 2.47 25.93 3.45
C PHE A 20 1.96 24.62 2.88
N GLY A 21 2.57 24.14 1.79
CA GLY A 21 2.17 22.91 1.14
C GLY A 21 3.32 22.31 0.34
N THR A 22 3.13 21.07 -0.09
CA THR A 22 4.02 20.41 -1.02
C THR A 22 3.25 20.07 -2.30
N ASN A 23 3.91 20.19 -3.46
CA ASN A 23 3.41 19.71 -4.73
C ASN A 23 3.76 18.22 -4.98
N ARG A 24 4.32 17.55 -3.97
CA ARG A 24 4.75 16.16 -4.00
C ARG A 24 4.18 15.39 -2.80
N PHE A 25 2.88 15.50 -2.61
CA PHE A 25 2.21 14.87 -1.48
C PHE A 25 2.26 13.32 -1.56
N GLU A 26 2.49 12.74 -2.74
CA GLU A 26 2.72 11.31 -2.92
C GLU A 26 3.86 10.78 -2.04
N TYR A 27 4.96 11.51 -1.90
CA TYR A 27 6.05 11.12 -0.99
C TYR A 27 5.67 11.25 0.50
N VAL A 28 4.83 12.24 0.83
CA VAL A 28 4.32 12.39 2.20
C VAL A 28 3.39 11.23 2.52
N TRP A 29 2.50 10.87 1.58
CA TRP A 29 1.60 9.74 1.69
C TRP A 29 2.34 8.43 1.95
N GLU A 30 3.34 8.11 1.13
CA GLU A 30 4.22 6.94 1.29
C GLU A 30 4.88 6.91 2.68
N LYS A 31 5.47 8.03 3.12
CA LYS A 31 6.14 8.12 4.42
C LYS A 31 5.19 7.97 5.60
N MET A 32 3.97 8.50 5.50
CA MET A 32 2.97 8.34 6.55
C MET A 32 2.50 6.88 6.66
N ILE A 33 2.28 6.19 5.54
CA ILE A 33 1.93 4.77 5.52
C ILE A 33 3.07 3.92 6.14
N ASP A 34 4.31 4.17 5.73
CA ASP A 34 5.47 3.46 6.26
C ASP A 34 5.65 3.71 7.77
N ALA A 35 5.39 4.92 8.25
CA ALA A 35 5.45 5.26 9.67
C ALA A 35 4.33 4.59 10.48
N ALA A 36 3.10 4.53 9.93
CA ALA A 36 1.95 3.95 10.62
C ALA A 36 1.99 2.42 10.68
N PHE A 37 2.39 1.76 9.59
CA PHE A 37 2.23 0.31 9.41
C PHE A 37 3.56 -0.43 9.24
N GLY A 38 4.61 0.25 8.80
CA GLY A 38 5.87 -0.37 8.41
C GLY A 38 6.69 -0.94 9.55
N ILE A 39 7.54 -1.91 9.21
CA ILE A 39 8.62 -2.40 10.07
C ILE A 39 9.94 -1.69 9.74
N SER A 40 10.82 -1.57 10.71
CA SER A 40 12.14 -0.91 10.54
C SER A 40 13.11 -1.70 9.66
N ASP A 41 13.05 -3.04 9.70
CA ASP A 41 13.96 -3.94 8.97
C ASP A 41 13.33 -4.48 7.68
N LYS A 42 12.75 -3.59 6.87
CA LYS A 42 12.11 -3.99 5.62
C LYS A 42 13.07 -4.34 4.48
N GLN A 43 14.36 -3.93 4.56
CA GLN A 43 15.36 -4.12 3.49
C GLN A 43 15.61 -5.59 3.15
N ARG A 44 15.37 -6.52 4.07
CA ARG A 44 15.49 -7.96 3.83
C ARG A 44 14.44 -8.50 2.85
N TYR A 45 13.33 -7.77 2.68
CA TYR A 45 12.25 -8.11 1.76
C TYR A 45 12.43 -7.53 0.35
N PHE A 46 13.56 -6.88 0.06
CA PHE A 46 13.78 -6.21 -1.21
C PHE A 46 14.38 -7.17 -2.25
N PRO A 47 13.69 -7.42 -3.38
CA PRO A 47 14.22 -8.20 -4.48
C PRO A 47 15.51 -7.61 -5.03
N LYS A 48 16.53 -8.44 -5.19
CA LYS A 48 17.84 -8.06 -5.71
C LYS A 48 17.99 -8.59 -7.13
N THR A 49 18.55 -7.78 -8.00
CA THR A 49 18.84 -8.16 -9.38
C THR A 49 20.29 -7.86 -9.73
N LYS A 50 20.85 -8.58 -10.72
CA LYS A 50 22.21 -8.35 -11.21
C LYS A 50 22.34 -8.58 -12.70
N TRP A 51 23.31 -7.94 -13.30
CA TRP A 51 23.75 -8.19 -14.66
C TRP A 51 24.97 -9.11 -14.68
N LYS A 52 24.99 -10.05 -15.62
CA LYS A 52 26.17 -10.83 -16.01
C LYS A 52 26.61 -10.35 -17.39
N LEU A 53 27.72 -9.62 -17.44
CA LEU A 53 28.20 -8.99 -18.69
C LEU A 53 28.93 -10.01 -19.57
N ALA A 54 28.39 -10.31 -20.75
CA ALA A 54 28.94 -11.32 -21.66
C ALA A 54 30.41 -11.07 -22.07
N ARG A 55 30.78 -9.80 -22.33
CA ARG A 55 32.12 -9.44 -22.79
C ARG A 55 33.20 -9.59 -21.71
N SER A 56 32.89 -9.30 -20.45
CA SER A 56 33.91 -9.28 -19.38
C SER A 56 33.73 -10.40 -18.38
N GLY A 57 32.61 -11.15 -18.41
CA GLY A 57 32.24 -12.11 -17.37
C GLY A 57 31.92 -11.48 -16.03
N LYS A 58 31.96 -10.13 -15.93
CA LYS A 58 31.75 -9.41 -14.67
C LYS A 58 30.29 -9.43 -14.27
N GLU A 59 30.02 -9.67 -13.00
CA GLU A 59 28.72 -9.45 -12.38
C GLU A 59 28.62 -8.03 -11.80
N CYS A 60 27.48 -7.40 -12.03
CA CYS A 60 27.19 -6.06 -11.51
C CYS A 60 25.80 -6.08 -10.86
N ASP A 61 25.73 -5.73 -9.58
CA ASP A 61 24.45 -5.56 -8.89
C ASP A 61 23.69 -4.38 -9.51
N ASN A 62 22.37 -4.57 -9.62
CA ASN A 62 21.45 -3.51 -10.03
C ASN A 62 20.74 -2.91 -8.82
N SER A 63 20.01 -1.83 -9.03
CA SER A 63 19.12 -1.29 -7.98
C SER A 63 18.12 -2.34 -7.53
N LYS A 64 17.87 -2.37 -6.24
CA LYS A 64 16.85 -3.25 -5.66
C LYS A 64 15.46 -2.76 -6.08
N LEU A 65 14.51 -3.69 -6.16
CA LEU A 65 13.11 -3.34 -6.13
C LEU A 65 12.72 -3.10 -4.67
N GLU A 66 12.17 -1.93 -4.38
CA GLU A 66 11.88 -1.51 -3.00
C GLU A 66 10.36 -1.41 -2.80
N PRO A 67 9.75 -2.34 -2.03
CA PRO A 67 8.40 -2.15 -1.53
C PRO A 67 8.31 -0.90 -0.66
N ASP A 68 7.24 -0.12 -0.79
CA ASP A 68 7.06 1.10 -0.01
C ASP A 68 6.98 0.77 1.48
N THR A 69 6.21 -0.25 1.83
CA THR A 69 6.00 -0.66 3.22
C THR A 69 5.86 -2.18 3.35
N ILE A 70 6.50 -2.74 4.36
CA ILE A 70 6.26 -4.12 4.82
C ILE A 70 5.63 -4.05 6.20
N MET A 71 4.44 -4.63 6.34
CA MET A 71 3.74 -4.76 7.62
C MET A 71 3.72 -6.24 8.04
N LEU A 72 3.86 -6.49 9.33
CA LEU A 72 3.73 -7.84 9.91
C LEU A 72 2.59 -7.85 10.92
N TYR A 73 1.72 -8.85 10.81
CA TYR A 73 0.64 -9.09 11.77
C TYR A 73 0.30 -10.59 11.80
N ASN A 74 0.12 -11.16 12.98
CA ASN A 74 -0.23 -12.58 13.19
C ASN A 74 0.60 -13.57 12.36
N ASN A 75 1.93 -13.38 12.31
CA ASN A 75 2.86 -14.19 11.52
C ASN A 75 2.71 -14.03 9.98
N ASN A 76 1.76 -13.23 9.50
CA ASN A 76 1.58 -12.94 8.08
C ASN A 76 2.39 -11.71 7.65
N ILE A 77 2.68 -11.64 6.35
CA ILE A 77 3.47 -10.59 5.71
C ILE A 77 2.57 -9.82 4.75
N TYR A 78 2.49 -8.50 4.90
CA TYR A 78 1.72 -7.63 4.03
C TYR A 78 2.67 -6.69 3.29
N VAL A 79 2.64 -6.77 1.97
CA VAL A 79 3.39 -5.86 1.09
C VAL A 79 2.46 -4.75 0.66
N LEU A 80 2.66 -3.57 1.21
CA LEU A 80 1.79 -2.42 1.01
C LEU A 80 2.48 -1.42 0.07
N ASP A 81 1.80 -1.02 -0.97
CA ASP A 81 2.27 -0.03 -1.94
C ASP A 81 1.38 1.21 -1.89
N ALA A 82 2.00 2.34 -1.59
CA ALA A 82 1.32 3.62 -1.35
C ALA A 82 0.97 4.31 -2.67
N LYS A 83 -0.30 4.33 -3.04
CA LYS A 83 -0.77 4.92 -4.30
C LYS A 83 -1.57 6.19 -4.05
N TYR A 84 -0.92 7.36 -4.19
CA TYR A 84 -1.61 8.66 -4.07
C TYR A 84 -2.44 8.95 -5.34
N TYR A 85 -3.43 8.10 -5.59
CA TYR A 85 -4.28 8.15 -6.77
C TYR A 85 -5.65 8.76 -6.44
N LYS A 86 -6.35 9.25 -7.45
CA LYS A 86 -7.58 10.04 -7.27
C LYS A 86 -8.84 9.21 -7.07
N TYR A 87 -8.78 7.88 -7.20
CA TYR A 87 -9.94 6.99 -7.15
C TYR A 87 -10.83 7.23 -5.92
N GLY A 88 -10.24 7.42 -4.74
CA GLY A 88 -11.01 7.71 -3.53
C GLY A 88 -11.85 9.00 -3.59
N ALA A 89 -11.51 9.93 -4.48
CA ALA A 89 -12.26 11.16 -4.70
C ALA A 89 -13.20 11.08 -5.92
N THR A 90 -12.77 10.42 -7.00
CA THR A 90 -13.46 10.44 -8.30
C THR A 90 -14.38 9.24 -8.52
N LYS A 91 -14.10 8.10 -7.87
CA LYS A 91 -14.73 6.79 -8.14
C LYS A 91 -14.55 6.33 -9.60
N ASN A 92 -13.66 6.97 -10.35
CA ASN A 92 -13.39 6.65 -11.73
C ASN A 92 -12.39 5.49 -11.81
N PRO A 93 -12.72 4.34 -12.45
CA PRO A 93 -11.80 3.22 -12.60
C PRO A 93 -10.47 3.55 -13.31
N PHE A 94 -10.44 4.59 -14.15
CA PHE A 94 -9.22 5.06 -14.79
C PHE A 94 -8.24 5.76 -13.83
N ASP A 95 -8.67 6.04 -12.61
CA ASP A 95 -7.83 6.59 -11.54
C ASP A 95 -7.32 5.48 -10.58
N LEU A 96 -7.41 4.20 -10.96
CA LEU A 96 -6.83 3.06 -10.25
C LEU A 96 -5.39 2.78 -10.71
N PRO A 97 -4.60 2.03 -9.92
CA PRO A 97 -3.24 1.63 -10.28
C PRO A 97 -3.18 0.80 -11.58
N GLU A 98 -2.21 1.11 -12.43
CA GLU A 98 -2.03 0.48 -13.74
C GLU A 98 -1.38 -0.91 -13.64
N SER A 99 -1.45 -1.68 -14.75
CA SER A 99 -0.90 -3.03 -14.87
C SER A 99 0.57 -3.16 -14.45
N ALA A 100 1.39 -2.14 -14.68
CA ALA A 100 2.79 -2.13 -14.24
C ALA A 100 2.91 -2.19 -12.70
N SER A 101 2.03 -1.49 -11.97
CA SER A 101 1.95 -1.54 -10.51
C SER A 101 1.49 -2.91 -10.02
N ILE A 102 0.49 -3.51 -10.67
CA ILE A 102 -0.02 -4.85 -10.36
C ILE A 102 1.11 -5.88 -10.49
N ASN A 103 1.80 -5.90 -11.62
CA ASN A 103 2.92 -6.83 -11.86
C ASN A 103 4.07 -6.64 -10.88
N LYS A 104 4.42 -5.40 -10.56
CA LYS A 104 5.45 -5.09 -9.57
C LYS A 104 5.08 -5.66 -8.21
N GLN A 105 3.84 -5.54 -7.81
CA GLN A 105 3.34 -6.03 -6.53
C GLN A 105 3.39 -7.56 -6.44
N ILE A 106 2.96 -8.26 -7.49
CA ILE A 106 3.06 -9.72 -7.60
C ILE A 106 4.53 -10.16 -7.47
N THR A 107 5.45 -9.48 -8.16
CA THR A 107 6.89 -9.77 -8.10
C THR A 107 7.45 -9.68 -6.67
N TYR A 108 6.98 -8.75 -5.86
CA TYR A 108 7.37 -8.68 -4.45
C TYR A 108 6.91 -9.92 -3.66
N GLY A 109 5.65 -10.32 -3.84
CA GLY A 109 5.10 -11.52 -3.22
C GLY A 109 5.84 -12.78 -3.63
N GLU A 110 6.09 -12.96 -4.92
CA GLU A 110 6.88 -14.09 -5.47
C GLU A 110 8.29 -14.16 -4.87
N TYR A 111 8.96 -13.02 -4.77
CA TYR A 111 10.30 -12.97 -4.17
C TYR A 111 10.27 -13.42 -2.71
N ILE A 112 9.35 -12.87 -1.90
CA ILE A 112 9.26 -13.19 -0.48
C ILE A 112 8.90 -14.67 -0.29
N ASP A 113 7.99 -15.20 -1.09
CA ASP A 113 7.57 -16.61 -1.03
C ASP A 113 8.72 -17.57 -1.33
N ALA A 114 9.65 -17.17 -2.19
CA ALA A 114 10.83 -17.96 -2.53
C ALA A 114 11.95 -17.90 -1.47
N GLN A 115 11.84 -17.04 -0.43
CA GLN A 115 12.90 -16.83 0.56
C GLN A 115 12.58 -17.54 1.88
N ALA A 116 13.12 -18.73 2.09
CA ALA A 116 12.91 -19.52 3.31
C ALA A 116 13.51 -18.90 4.59
N ASP A 117 14.41 -17.91 4.45
CA ASP A 117 15.04 -17.20 5.58
C ASP A 117 14.23 -15.99 6.06
N ILE A 118 13.24 -15.55 5.28
CA ILE A 118 12.37 -14.42 5.65
C ILE A 118 10.92 -14.81 5.87
N LYS A 119 10.45 -15.88 5.26
CA LYS A 119 9.09 -16.39 5.38
C LYS A 119 9.05 -17.65 6.24
N ASN A 120 8.25 -17.63 7.31
CA ASN A 120 7.95 -18.87 8.02
C ASN A 120 7.05 -19.78 7.14
N PRO A 121 7.13 -21.10 7.27
CA PRO A 121 6.33 -22.03 6.44
C PRO A 121 4.82 -21.76 6.47
N ASP A 122 4.30 -21.34 7.63
CA ASP A 122 2.88 -21.11 7.86
C ASP A 122 2.45 -19.65 7.62
N SER A 123 3.39 -18.77 7.20
CA SER A 123 3.08 -17.37 6.90
C SER A 123 2.38 -17.25 5.55
N VAL A 124 1.34 -16.44 5.50
CA VAL A 124 0.69 -16.00 4.27
C VAL A 124 1.24 -14.64 3.88
N ILE A 125 1.39 -14.41 2.58
CA ILE A 125 1.82 -13.12 2.02
C ILE A 125 0.61 -12.49 1.36
N TYR A 126 0.32 -11.24 1.72
CA TYR A 126 -0.74 -10.43 1.14
C TYR A 126 -0.18 -9.20 0.47
N ASN A 127 -0.79 -8.79 -0.63
CA ASN A 127 -0.48 -7.57 -1.36
C ASN A 127 -1.63 -6.58 -1.27
N ALA A 128 -1.34 -5.30 -1.06
CA ALA A 128 -2.36 -4.26 -1.09
C ALA A 128 -1.86 -2.93 -1.64
N PHE A 129 -2.77 -2.21 -2.34
CA PHE A 129 -2.63 -0.80 -2.67
C PHE A 129 -3.37 0.04 -1.64
N LEU A 130 -2.67 1.01 -1.03
CA LEU A 130 -3.27 1.96 -0.10
C LEU A 130 -3.47 3.31 -0.80
N MET A 131 -4.73 3.69 -1.00
CA MET A 131 -5.13 4.90 -1.72
C MET A 131 -5.85 5.88 -0.80
N PRO A 132 -5.69 7.20 -0.99
CA PRO A 132 -6.31 8.21 -0.14
C PRO A 132 -7.81 8.37 -0.43
N PHE A 133 -8.58 8.64 0.63
CA PHE A 133 -9.92 9.20 0.53
C PHE A 133 -10.21 10.19 1.68
N ASP A 134 -11.28 10.96 1.58
CA ASP A 134 -11.79 11.82 2.65
C ASP A 134 -13.15 11.27 3.11
N LYS A 135 -13.20 10.68 4.29
CA LYS A 135 -14.42 10.09 4.84
C LYS A 135 -15.58 11.07 4.98
N ASN A 136 -15.31 12.37 5.15
CA ASN A 136 -16.34 13.38 5.28
C ASN A 136 -17.00 13.74 3.93
N ARG A 137 -16.36 13.36 2.82
CA ARG A 137 -16.88 13.53 1.45
C ARG A 137 -17.39 12.22 0.86
N TRP A 138 -17.25 11.14 1.60
CA TRP A 138 -17.76 9.83 1.18
C TRP A 138 -19.27 9.79 1.41
N ALA A 139 -20.01 9.30 0.42
CA ALA A 139 -21.49 9.38 0.41
C ALA A 139 -22.20 8.47 1.43
N GLU A 140 -21.46 7.60 2.11
CA GLU A 140 -22.01 6.67 3.10
C GLU A 140 -22.00 7.32 4.48
N GLU A 141 -23.16 7.40 5.13
CA GLU A 141 -23.27 7.77 6.54
C GLU A 141 -22.50 6.74 7.40
N ASN A 142 -21.58 7.23 8.24
CA ASN A 142 -20.69 6.42 9.08
C ASN A 142 -19.56 5.68 8.34
N ALA A 143 -19.04 6.24 7.24
CA ALA A 143 -17.84 5.73 6.61
C ALA A 143 -16.71 5.54 7.64
N GLY A 144 -16.17 4.33 7.74
CA GLY A 144 -14.99 4.01 8.56
C GLY A 144 -13.74 4.77 8.08
N THR A 145 -12.62 4.52 8.72
CA THR A 145 -11.33 5.08 8.31
C THR A 145 -10.65 4.27 7.21
N LEU A 146 -11.13 3.07 6.97
CA LEU A 146 -10.71 2.13 5.93
C LEU A 146 -11.93 1.68 5.11
N HIS A 147 -11.76 1.58 3.79
CA HIS A 147 -12.75 1.04 2.87
C HIS A 147 -12.12 0.11 1.85
N TYR A 148 -12.76 -1.01 1.59
CA TYR A 148 -12.38 -1.87 0.49
C TYR A 148 -12.79 -1.25 -0.86
N ALA A 149 -11.84 -1.16 -1.79
CA ALA A 149 -12.07 -0.56 -3.11
C ALA A 149 -12.23 -1.61 -4.22
N GLY A 150 -11.84 -2.85 -3.96
CA GLY A 150 -11.83 -3.92 -4.94
C GLY A 150 -10.49 -4.63 -5.01
N GLU A 151 -10.36 -5.56 -5.93
CA GLU A 151 -9.18 -6.38 -6.14
C GLU A 151 -8.59 -6.16 -7.53
N ALA A 152 -7.27 -6.23 -7.62
CA ALA A 152 -6.55 -6.25 -8.87
C ALA A 152 -5.82 -7.60 -9.04
N VAL A 153 -5.99 -8.23 -10.21
CA VAL A 153 -5.37 -9.50 -10.55
C VAL A 153 -4.67 -9.43 -11.90
N ALA A 154 -3.67 -10.27 -12.10
CA ALA A 154 -3.08 -10.50 -13.41
C ALA A 154 -3.81 -11.66 -14.09
N LEU A 155 -4.55 -11.41 -15.17
CA LEU A 155 -5.44 -12.40 -15.81
C LEU A 155 -4.76 -13.72 -16.19
N TRP A 156 -3.47 -13.71 -16.51
CA TRP A 156 -2.71 -14.93 -16.80
C TRP A 156 -2.34 -15.75 -15.56
N LYS A 157 -2.47 -15.18 -14.35
CA LYS A 157 -2.31 -15.90 -13.08
C LYS A 157 -3.62 -16.54 -12.65
N ASP A 158 -4.75 -15.93 -13.02
CA ASP A 158 -6.09 -16.36 -12.67
C ASP A 158 -6.64 -17.45 -13.62
N ALA A 159 -5.98 -17.69 -14.76
CA ALA A 159 -6.42 -18.60 -15.82
C ALA A 159 -6.12 -20.10 -15.56
N GLY A 160 -5.59 -20.48 -14.39
CA GLY A 160 -5.21 -21.85 -14.04
C GLY A 160 -6.31 -22.64 -13.32
N GLU A 161 -6.29 -23.98 -13.45
CA GLU A 161 -7.08 -24.88 -12.59
C GLU A 161 -6.49 -24.86 -11.17
N GLY A 162 -6.92 -23.97 -10.35
CA GLY A 162 -6.50 -23.81 -8.96
C GLY A 162 -6.39 -22.37 -8.56
N ARG A 163 -6.76 -22.07 -7.33
CA ARG A 163 -6.61 -20.74 -6.74
C ARG A 163 -5.14 -20.34 -6.77
N GLY A 164 -4.83 -19.17 -7.35
CA GLY A 164 -3.53 -18.53 -7.23
C GLY A 164 -3.13 -18.30 -5.77
N LYS A 165 -1.91 -17.85 -5.56
CA LYS A 165 -1.47 -17.50 -4.21
C LYS A 165 -2.07 -16.15 -3.78
N GLU A 166 -2.27 -15.96 -2.49
CA GLU A 166 -2.91 -14.78 -1.92
C GLU A 166 -2.23 -13.47 -2.37
N TYR A 167 -0.91 -13.46 -2.54
CA TYR A 167 -0.17 -12.30 -3.03
C TYR A 167 -0.38 -12.00 -4.53
N GLU A 168 -1.00 -12.88 -5.29
CA GLU A 168 -1.37 -12.64 -6.70
C GLU A 168 -2.67 -11.81 -6.81
N HIS A 169 -3.40 -11.68 -5.69
CA HIS A 169 -4.63 -10.94 -5.50
C HIS A 169 -4.35 -9.66 -4.72
N ILE A 170 -4.15 -8.53 -5.42
CA ILE A 170 -3.78 -7.27 -4.78
C ILE A 170 -5.03 -6.55 -4.31
N GLN A 171 -5.18 -6.39 -3.00
CA GLN A 171 -6.34 -5.76 -2.39
C GLN A 171 -6.24 -4.23 -2.48
N GLY A 172 -7.23 -3.57 -3.04
CA GLY A 172 -7.33 -2.11 -3.05
C GLY A 172 -8.02 -1.62 -1.78
N VAL A 173 -7.32 -0.83 -0.96
CA VAL A 173 -7.86 -0.26 0.28
C VAL A 173 -7.76 1.25 0.25
N LEU A 174 -8.88 1.92 0.54
CA LEU A 174 -8.94 3.35 0.75
C LEU A 174 -8.70 3.66 2.22
N LEU A 175 -7.81 4.62 2.49
CA LEU A 175 -7.44 5.04 3.83
C LEU A 175 -7.72 6.54 4.01
N ASP A 176 -8.47 6.91 5.04
CA ASP A 176 -8.80 8.31 5.34
C ASP A 176 -7.53 9.13 5.63
N VAL A 177 -7.36 10.21 4.85
CA VAL A 177 -6.14 11.04 4.91
C VAL A 177 -5.94 11.65 6.30
N LYS A 178 -7.02 12.12 6.94
CA LYS A 178 -6.92 12.76 8.26
C LYS A 178 -6.60 11.75 9.34
N HIS A 179 -7.18 10.56 9.25
CA HIS A 179 -6.87 9.46 10.15
C HIS A 179 -5.41 9.04 10.03
N LEU A 180 -4.91 8.85 8.79
CA LEU A 180 -3.49 8.51 8.57
C LEU A 180 -2.54 9.56 9.15
N MET A 181 -2.84 10.86 9.01
CA MET A 181 -2.04 11.92 9.62
C MET A 181 -1.95 11.80 11.15
N GLN A 182 -3.01 11.31 11.80
CA GLN A 182 -3.03 11.12 13.26
C GLN A 182 -2.23 9.90 13.69
N ILE A 183 -2.35 8.77 12.97
CA ILE A 183 -1.70 7.50 13.35
C ILE A 183 -0.23 7.43 12.89
N ALA A 184 0.19 8.21 11.90
CA ALA A 184 1.57 8.27 11.44
C ALA A 184 2.55 8.76 12.52
N GLU A 185 2.08 9.58 13.47
CA GLU A 185 2.89 10.02 14.60
C GLU A 185 2.99 8.97 15.73
N LYS A 186 1.98 8.09 15.82
CA LYS A 186 1.91 7.08 16.88
C LYS A 186 1.32 5.79 16.34
N ARG A 187 2.21 4.87 15.97
CA ARG A 187 1.83 3.52 15.52
C ARG A 187 0.78 2.89 16.43
N SER A 188 -0.28 2.36 15.85
CA SER A 188 -1.43 1.80 16.56
C SER A 188 -1.63 0.34 16.15
N GLU A 189 -1.56 -0.56 17.13
CA GLU A 189 -1.84 -1.99 16.90
C GLU A 189 -3.30 -2.24 16.47
N THR A 190 -4.22 -1.36 16.86
CA THR A 190 -5.61 -1.43 16.43
C THR A 190 -5.74 -1.16 14.93
N ASP A 191 -5.04 -0.14 14.42
CA ASP A 191 -5.07 0.20 12.99
C ASP A 191 -4.38 -0.86 12.14
N ILE A 192 -3.26 -1.42 12.64
CA ILE A 192 -2.57 -2.56 12.00
C ILE A 192 -3.51 -3.74 11.87
N ARG A 193 -4.21 -4.10 12.96
CA ARG A 193 -5.18 -5.19 12.97
C ARG A 193 -6.33 -4.95 12.00
N GLN A 194 -6.93 -3.77 12.01
CA GLN A 194 -8.05 -3.43 11.12
C GLN A 194 -7.65 -3.49 9.64
N LEU A 195 -6.45 -3.01 9.31
CA LEU A 195 -5.93 -3.10 7.94
C LEU A 195 -5.69 -4.55 7.54
N ALA A 196 -5.13 -5.37 8.43
CA ALA A 196 -4.92 -6.79 8.17
C ALA A 196 -6.25 -7.52 7.95
N GLU A 197 -7.22 -7.32 8.85
CA GLU A 197 -8.56 -7.94 8.79
C GLU A 197 -9.27 -7.64 7.46
N ILE A 198 -9.28 -6.37 7.00
CA ILE A 198 -9.92 -6.01 5.73
C ILE A 198 -9.22 -6.64 4.51
N ILE A 199 -7.89 -6.77 4.54
CA ILE A 199 -7.14 -7.42 3.46
C ILE A 199 -7.42 -8.94 3.45
N GLU A 200 -7.36 -9.59 4.60
CA GLU A 200 -7.56 -11.04 4.74
C GLU A 200 -8.99 -11.46 4.38
N GLU A 201 -10.00 -10.73 4.88
CA GLU A 201 -11.41 -11.01 4.62
C GLU A 201 -11.70 -11.06 3.12
N HIS A 202 -11.27 -10.05 2.39
CA HIS A 202 -11.57 -9.94 0.96
C HIS A 202 -10.72 -10.90 0.11
N CYS A 203 -9.50 -11.21 0.52
CA CYS A 203 -8.70 -12.24 -0.13
C CYS A 203 -9.30 -13.66 0.06
N SER A 204 -9.94 -13.94 1.22
CA SER A 204 -10.51 -15.26 1.55
C SER A 204 -11.86 -15.53 0.88
N ASN A 205 -12.66 -14.49 0.63
CA ASN A 205 -14.04 -14.64 0.14
C ASN A 205 -14.15 -15.09 -1.33
N HIS A 206 -13.12 -14.97 -2.13
CA HIS A 206 -13.12 -15.45 -3.53
C HIS A 206 -13.14 -16.97 -3.67
N GLY A 207 -12.89 -17.74 -2.61
CA GLY A 207 -12.99 -19.21 -2.61
C GLY A 207 -14.40 -19.78 -2.50
N GLN A 208 -15.43 -18.96 -2.22
CA GLN A 208 -16.81 -19.42 -1.99
C GLN A 208 -17.84 -19.01 -3.06
N ALA A 209 -17.50 -18.09 -3.95
CA ALA A 209 -18.46 -17.53 -4.91
C ALA A 209 -18.80 -18.44 -6.11
N ASP A 210 -18.08 -19.55 -6.34
CA ASP A 210 -18.24 -20.40 -7.54
C ASP A 210 -19.03 -21.71 -7.32
N GLN A 211 -19.76 -21.85 -6.19
CA GLN A 211 -20.58 -23.03 -5.93
C GLN A 211 -22.09 -22.81 -6.04
N GLY A 212 -22.56 -21.76 -6.68
CA GLY A 212 -23.99 -21.51 -6.73
C GLY A 212 -24.46 -20.64 -7.88
N THR A 213 -24.50 -21.19 -9.08
CA THR A 213 -25.59 -21.02 -10.06
C THR A 213 -25.23 -21.69 -11.39
N THR A 214 -25.63 -22.92 -11.52
CA THR A 214 -25.90 -23.51 -12.86
C THR A 214 -27.40 -23.40 -13.12
N PRO A 215 -27.81 -22.82 -14.26
CA PRO A 215 -29.22 -22.77 -14.67
C PRO A 215 -29.76 -24.15 -15.08
#